data_436712271dcb8c521d677174f16833fb
#
_entry.id   436712271dcb8c521d677174f16833fb
#
_cell.length_a   1.000
_cell.length_b   1.000
_cell.length_c   1.000
_cell.angle_alpha   90.00
_cell.angle_beta   90.00
_cell.angle_gamma   90.00
#
_symmetry.space_group_name_H-M   'P 1'
#
loop_
_entity.id
_entity.type
_entity.pdbx_description
1 polymer ?
#
loop_
_entity_poly.entity_id
_entity_poly.type
_entity_poly.pdbx_seq_one_letter_code
_entity_poly.pdbx_strand_id
1 'polypeptide(L)'
;MKVTKTTKSKLNKIDFSNLPFGTVFSDHMLICNYKDGHWGAAEILPYGPIPMAPGSQVLHYGQSVFEGMKAFKNDLNELLLFRKDENFKRLNQSAVRLSIPLIDESVFMNGLDSLLKIDSEWCKADQGYSLYIRPFIFASSECVKASASEEYTFIIITSPTINYYAGEMNVVIEEHYT
;
A
#
# COMPACT_ATOMS: atom_id res chain seq x y z
N MET A 1 -6.94 16.79 0.53
CA MET A 1 -7.16 15.39 0.07
C MET A 1 -8.66 15.14 0.01
N LYS A 2 -9.16 14.64 -1.12
CA LYS A 2 -10.57 14.28 -1.29
C LYS A 2 -10.80 12.86 -0.75
N VAL A 3 -11.96 12.64 -0.11
CA VAL A 3 -12.35 11.34 0.45
C VAL A 3 -13.73 10.96 -0.06
N THR A 4 -13.80 9.81 -0.73
CA THR A 4 -15.05 9.20 -1.18
C THR A 4 -15.23 7.88 -0.42
N LYS A 5 -16.15 7.84 0.53
CA LYS A 5 -16.41 6.62 1.31
C LYS A 5 -17.30 5.64 0.55
N THR A 6 -17.04 4.35 0.75
CA THR A 6 -17.96 3.32 0.28
C THR A 6 -19.30 3.40 1.01
N THR A 7 -20.37 3.11 0.31
CA THR A 7 -21.72 2.96 0.90
C THR A 7 -22.01 1.51 1.30
N LYS A 8 -21.11 0.58 0.96
CA LYS A 8 -21.29 -0.88 1.17
C LYS A 8 -19.99 -1.47 1.71
N SER A 9 -19.79 -1.37 3.04
CA SER A 9 -18.66 -2.03 3.69
C SER A 9 -18.75 -3.56 3.53
N LYS A 10 -17.58 -4.17 3.32
CA LYS A 10 -17.43 -5.64 3.26
C LYS A 10 -17.12 -6.22 4.64
N LEU A 11 -16.81 -5.39 5.64
CA LEU A 11 -16.32 -5.78 6.96
C LEU A 11 -17.16 -6.88 7.63
N ASN A 12 -18.48 -6.73 7.60
CA ASN A 12 -19.41 -7.68 8.23
C ASN A 12 -19.54 -9.03 7.49
N LYS A 13 -18.88 -9.19 6.34
CA LYS A 13 -18.91 -10.40 5.53
C LYS A 13 -17.62 -11.21 5.65
N ILE A 14 -16.63 -10.68 6.36
CA ILE A 14 -15.31 -11.28 6.47
C ILE A 14 -15.24 -12.18 7.70
N ASP A 15 -14.80 -13.41 7.48
CA ASP A 15 -14.42 -14.32 8.56
C ASP A 15 -12.98 -13.99 8.99
N PHE A 16 -12.84 -13.28 10.09
CA PHE A 16 -11.54 -12.89 10.64
C PHE A 16 -10.76 -14.09 11.24
N SER A 17 -11.41 -15.24 11.48
CA SER A 17 -10.73 -16.45 11.95
C SER A 17 -9.98 -17.19 10.82
N ASN A 18 -10.31 -16.88 9.57
CA ASN A 18 -9.71 -17.49 8.38
C ASN A 18 -9.34 -16.42 7.35
N LEU A 19 -8.19 -15.77 7.55
CA LEU A 19 -7.68 -14.70 6.69
C LEU A 19 -6.43 -15.19 5.93
N PRO A 20 -6.57 -15.68 4.69
CA PRO A 20 -5.41 -15.92 3.85
C PRO A 20 -4.68 -14.59 3.58
N PHE A 21 -3.37 -14.58 3.80
CA PHE A 21 -2.58 -13.35 3.67
C PHE A 21 -2.74 -12.69 2.30
N GLY A 22 -3.06 -11.39 2.30
CA GLY A 22 -3.10 -10.57 1.09
C GLY A 22 -4.25 -10.86 0.10
N THR A 23 -5.28 -11.59 0.50
CA THR A 23 -6.42 -11.92 -0.35
C THR A 23 -7.69 -11.13 -0.03
N VAL A 24 -7.79 -10.63 1.19
CA VAL A 24 -8.88 -9.77 1.66
C VAL A 24 -8.37 -8.34 1.77
N PHE A 25 -9.06 -7.39 1.18
CA PHE A 25 -8.70 -5.98 1.22
C PHE A 25 -9.76 -5.17 1.93
N SER A 26 -9.32 -4.12 2.66
CA SER A 26 -10.22 -3.18 3.33
C SER A 26 -11.11 -2.42 2.33
N ASP A 27 -11.98 -1.58 2.86
CA ASP A 27 -13.01 -0.91 2.05
C ASP A 27 -12.47 0.21 1.17
N HIS A 28 -11.30 0.77 1.48
CA HIS A 28 -10.78 1.94 0.77
C HIS A 28 -9.33 1.75 0.33
N MET A 29 -8.90 2.58 -0.61
CA MET A 29 -7.52 2.73 -1.06
C MET A 29 -7.19 4.21 -1.22
N LEU A 30 -5.92 4.55 -1.04
CA LEU A 30 -5.39 5.87 -1.42
C LEU A 30 -4.82 5.76 -2.83
N ILE A 31 -5.04 6.78 -3.66
CA ILE A 31 -4.45 6.93 -4.98
C ILE A 31 -3.93 8.35 -5.19
N CYS A 32 -2.78 8.47 -5.84
CA CYS A 32 -2.18 9.73 -6.26
C CYS A 32 -1.46 9.53 -7.59
N ASN A 33 -1.71 10.38 -8.57
CA ASN A 33 -1.11 10.28 -9.88
C ASN A 33 -0.01 11.33 -10.06
N TYR A 34 1.08 10.92 -10.71
CA TYR A 34 2.15 11.80 -11.17
C TYR A 34 1.98 12.05 -12.66
N LYS A 35 1.91 13.32 -13.04
CA LYS A 35 1.79 13.77 -14.41
C LYS A 35 2.35 15.17 -14.55
N ASP A 36 2.84 15.54 -15.73
CA ASP A 36 3.37 16.86 -16.04
C ASP A 36 4.46 17.32 -15.04
N GLY A 37 5.27 16.37 -14.55
CA GLY A 37 6.41 16.66 -13.68
C GLY A 37 6.08 16.80 -12.18
N HIS A 38 4.84 16.53 -11.74
CA HIS A 38 4.47 16.65 -10.33
C HIS A 38 3.42 15.63 -9.89
N TRP A 39 3.39 15.34 -8.59
CA TRP A 39 2.32 14.57 -7.96
C TRP A 39 1.07 15.43 -7.82
N GLY A 40 -0.06 14.91 -8.25
CA GLY A 40 -1.37 15.54 -8.10
C GLY A 40 -1.92 15.44 -6.68
N ALA A 41 -3.17 15.80 -6.49
CA ALA A 41 -3.85 15.67 -5.21
C ALA A 41 -4.14 14.18 -4.91
N ALA A 42 -3.72 13.70 -3.74
CA ALA A 42 -4.09 12.37 -3.28
C ALA A 42 -5.60 12.28 -2.97
N GLU A 43 -6.19 11.15 -3.30
CA GLU A 43 -7.60 10.85 -3.03
C GLU A 43 -7.73 9.52 -2.29
N ILE A 44 -8.72 9.40 -1.40
CA ILE A 44 -9.16 8.12 -0.85
C ILE A 44 -10.46 7.74 -1.53
N LEU A 45 -10.46 6.54 -2.11
CA LEU A 45 -11.57 5.99 -2.90
C LEU A 45 -11.98 4.62 -2.35
N PRO A 46 -13.20 4.14 -2.63
CA PRO A 46 -13.55 2.74 -2.39
C PRO A 46 -12.56 1.82 -3.09
N TYR A 47 -12.11 0.77 -2.40
CA TYR A 47 -11.24 -0.26 -2.99
C TYR A 47 -11.96 -0.97 -4.14
N GLY A 48 -11.33 -1.00 -5.28
CA GLY A 48 -11.85 -1.64 -6.48
C GLY A 48 -10.86 -1.63 -7.65
N PRO A 49 -11.29 -2.10 -8.82
CA PRO A 49 -10.47 -2.03 -10.04
C PRO A 49 -10.09 -0.58 -10.36
N ILE A 50 -8.86 -0.40 -10.81
CA ILE A 50 -8.39 0.86 -11.40
C ILE A 50 -8.35 0.72 -12.92
N PRO A 51 -8.81 1.73 -13.69
CA PRO A 51 -8.67 1.71 -15.14
C PRO A 51 -7.19 1.76 -15.51
N MET A 52 -6.77 0.84 -16.38
CA MET A 52 -5.39 0.79 -16.88
C MET A 52 -5.42 0.47 -18.37
N ALA A 53 -4.78 1.30 -19.19
CA ALA A 53 -4.63 1.04 -20.61
C ALA A 53 -3.73 -0.18 -20.86
N PRO A 54 -4.02 -1.03 -21.85
CA PRO A 54 -3.14 -2.16 -22.18
C PRO A 54 -1.71 -1.76 -22.53
N GLY A 55 -1.49 -0.53 -23.03
CA GLY A 55 -0.18 0.04 -23.31
C GLY A 55 0.57 0.59 -22.12
N SER A 56 0.03 0.48 -20.89
CA SER A 56 0.72 0.99 -19.68
C SER A 56 2.08 0.33 -19.49
N GLN A 57 3.12 1.12 -19.34
CA GLN A 57 4.52 0.64 -19.33
C GLN A 57 4.79 -0.42 -18.26
N VAL A 58 4.14 -0.35 -17.10
CA VAL A 58 4.31 -1.37 -16.04
C VAL A 58 3.96 -2.78 -16.53
N LEU A 59 2.99 -2.93 -17.43
CA LEU A 59 2.57 -4.23 -17.97
C LEU A 59 3.61 -4.84 -18.92
N HIS A 60 4.50 -4.03 -19.49
CA HIS A 60 5.52 -4.44 -20.46
C HIS A 60 6.92 -4.53 -19.86
N TYR A 61 7.25 -3.63 -18.93
CA TYR A 61 8.61 -3.49 -18.40
C TYR A 61 8.71 -3.68 -16.89
N GLY A 62 7.57 -3.83 -16.18
CA GLY A 62 7.55 -4.13 -14.75
C GLY A 62 8.11 -3.01 -13.86
N GLN A 63 8.21 -1.75 -14.35
CA GLN A 63 8.75 -0.65 -13.57
C GLN A 63 7.79 -0.30 -12.42
N SER A 64 8.06 -0.85 -11.24
CA SER A 64 7.28 -0.62 -10.02
C SER A 64 8.13 -0.84 -8.78
N VAL A 65 7.77 -0.18 -7.69
CA VAL A 65 8.35 -0.34 -6.35
C VAL A 65 7.25 -0.46 -5.32
N PHE A 66 7.51 -1.16 -4.23
CA PHE A 66 6.55 -1.30 -3.16
C PHE A 66 7.20 -1.33 -1.78
N GLU A 67 6.38 -1.13 -0.77
CA GLU A 67 6.70 -1.31 0.63
C GLU A 67 5.70 -2.24 1.32
N GLY A 68 6.07 -2.70 2.50
CA GLY A 68 5.20 -3.47 3.37
C GLY A 68 5.41 -3.08 4.82
N MET A 69 4.32 -2.74 5.50
CA MET A 69 4.31 -2.47 6.94
C MET A 69 3.02 -2.96 7.56
N LYS A 70 2.94 -2.95 8.87
CA LYS A 70 1.75 -3.36 9.62
C LYS A 70 1.31 -2.29 10.59
N ALA A 71 0.00 -2.08 10.69
CA ALA A 71 -0.62 -1.40 11.81
C ALA A 71 -1.17 -2.42 12.81
N PHE A 72 -1.03 -2.11 14.08
CA PHE A 72 -1.56 -2.88 15.19
C PHE A 72 -2.54 -2.01 15.97
N LYS A 73 -3.50 -2.63 16.62
CA LYS A 73 -4.46 -1.93 17.47
C LYS A 73 -4.14 -2.25 18.93
N ASN A 74 -3.99 -1.22 19.77
CA ASN A 74 -3.78 -1.40 21.20
C ASN A 74 -5.11 -1.57 21.96
N ASP A 75 -5.04 -1.82 23.27
CA ASP A 75 -6.22 -2.00 24.14
C ASP A 75 -7.10 -0.74 24.26
N LEU A 76 -6.58 0.42 23.86
CA LEU A 76 -7.31 1.69 23.77
C LEU A 76 -7.96 1.90 22.41
N ASN A 77 -7.93 0.89 21.52
CA ASN A 77 -8.39 0.96 20.13
C ASN A 77 -7.63 1.98 19.24
N GLU A 78 -6.42 2.36 19.62
CA GLU A 78 -5.58 3.22 18.81
C GLU A 78 -4.73 2.39 17.83
N LEU A 79 -4.59 2.87 16.59
CA LEU A 79 -3.73 2.25 15.59
C LEU A 79 -2.29 2.70 15.78
N LEU A 80 -1.40 1.74 15.91
CA LEU A 80 0.03 1.94 16.09
C LEU A 80 0.79 1.46 14.86
N LEU A 81 1.72 2.29 14.37
CA LEU A 81 2.65 1.95 13.30
C LEU A 81 4.08 2.04 13.84
N PHE A 82 4.86 1.03 13.56
CA PHE A 82 6.27 1.02 13.94
C PHE A 82 7.13 1.56 12.79
N ARG A 83 7.80 2.71 13.03
CA ARG A 83 8.80 3.31 12.13
C ARG A 83 8.32 3.51 10.68
N LYS A 84 7.08 4.02 10.49
CA LYS A 84 6.53 4.29 9.15
C LYS A 84 7.37 5.26 8.31
N ASP A 85 8.15 6.13 8.97
CA ASP A 85 9.13 7.02 8.37
C ASP A 85 10.26 6.28 7.66
N GLU A 86 10.74 5.18 8.22
CA GLU A 86 11.77 4.35 7.57
C GLU A 86 11.22 3.61 6.34
N ASN A 87 9.97 3.17 6.39
CA ASN A 87 9.31 2.60 5.21
C ASN A 87 9.14 3.64 4.09
N PHE A 88 8.76 4.88 4.45
CA PHE A 88 8.71 5.98 3.48
C PHE A 88 10.08 6.24 2.84
N LYS A 89 11.15 6.34 3.65
CA LYS A 89 12.51 6.54 3.15
C LYS A 89 12.93 5.41 2.20
N ARG A 90 12.67 4.15 2.56
CA ARG A 90 13.02 2.98 1.76
C ARG A 90 12.22 2.91 0.46
N LEU A 91 10.92 3.26 0.48
CA LEU A 91 10.13 3.39 -0.76
C LEU A 91 10.78 4.38 -1.73
N ASN A 92 11.17 5.55 -1.24
CA ASN A 92 11.84 6.57 -2.05
C ASN A 92 13.24 6.16 -2.51
N GLN A 93 14.01 5.44 -1.68
CA GLN A 93 15.29 4.85 -2.11
C GLN A 93 15.10 3.87 -3.26
N SER A 94 14.08 3.00 -3.16
CA SER A 94 13.72 2.07 -4.23
C SER A 94 13.25 2.81 -5.49
N ALA A 95 12.49 3.91 -5.34
CA ALA A 95 12.06 4.76 -6.44
C ALA A 95 13.26 5.38 -7.19
N VAL A 96 14.25 5.93 -6.45
CA VAL A 96 15.50 6.43 -7.04
C VAL A 96 16.19 5.36 -7.88
N ARG A 97 16.28 4.13 -7.36
CA ARG A 97 16.95 3.01 -8.04
C ARG A 97 16.34 2.67 -9.39
N LEU A 98 15.01 2.86 -9.52
CA LEU A 98 14.27 2.60 -10.77
C LEU A 98 13.91 3.88 -11.54
N SER A 99 14.50 5.03 -11.21
CA SER A 99 14.21 6.33 -11.85
C SER A 99 12.72 6.69 -11.80
N ILE A 100 12.04 6.35 -10.71
CA ILE A 100 10.67 6.73 -10.41
C ILE A 100 10.69 8.03 -9.60
N PRO A 101 9.82 9.02 -9.87
CA PRO A 101 9.73 10.25 -9.09
C PRO A 101 9.46 9.97 -7.60
N LEU A 102 10.15 10.72 -6.73
CA LEU A 102 9.97 10.60 -5.29
C LEU A 102 8.54 11.01 -4.91
N ILE A 103 7.92 10.23 -4.04
CA ILE A 103 6.64 10.63 -3.44
C ILE A 103 6.89 11.62 -2.29
N ASP A 104 6.08 12.66 -2.20
CA ASP A 104 6.16 13.63 -1.14
C ASP A 104 5.81 13.03 0.22
N GLU A 105 6.58 13.38 1.27
CA GLU A 105 6.34 12.89 2.63
C GLU A 105 4.92 13.22 3.11
N SER A 106 4.44 14.43 2.82
CA SER A 106 3.09 14.85 3.19
C SER A 106 1.99 14.02 2.52
N VAL A 107 2.19 13.62 1.27
CA VAL A 107 1.25 12.74 0.53
C VAL A 107 1.24 11.35 1.17
N PHE A 108 2.43 10.79 1.43
CA PHE A 108 2.56 9.47 2.05
C PHE A 108 1.99 9.45 3.48
N MET A 109 2.48 10.33 4.37
CA MET A 109 2.12 10.30 5.80
C MET A 109 0.66 10.67 6.04
N ASN A 110 0.21 11.82 5.50
CA ASN A 110 -1.18 12.26 5.71
C ASN A 110 -2.18 11.33 5.00
N GLY A 111 -1.79 10.79 3.84
CA GLY A 111 -2.59 9.83 3.11
C GLY A 111 -2.77 8.53 3.87
N LEU A 112 -1.68 7.97 4.38
CA LEU A 112 -1.67 6.75 5.19
C LEU A 112 -2.51 6.92 6.46
N ASP A 113 -2.27 8.00 7.23
CA ASP A 113 -2.98 8.25 8.48
C ASP A 113 -4.50 8.43 8.25
N SER A 114 -4.86 9.08 7.15
CA SER A 114 -6.27 9.27 6.78
C SER A 114 -6.94 7.97 6.34
N LEU A 115 -6.25 7.13 5.54
CA LEU A 115 -6.75 5.83 5.12
C LEU A 115 -6.97 4.91 6.32
N LEU A 116 -5.99 4.84 7.22
CA LEU A 116 -6.06 4.02 8.42
C LEU A 116 -7.18 4.47 9.37
N LYS A 117 -7.40 5.78 9.50
CA LYS A 117 -8.50 6.32 10.29
C LYS A 117 -9.87 5.91 9.75
N ILE A 118 -10.03 5.87 8.43
CA ILE A 118 -11.30 5.49 7.79
C ILE A 118 -11.55 3.98 7.92
N ASP A 119 -10.51 3.17 7.73
CA ASP A 119 -10.57 1.72 7.74
C ASP A 119 -10.11 1.10 9.09
N SER A 120 -10.14 1.87 10.18
CA SER A 120 -9.64 1.43 11.49
C SER A 120 -10.28 0.13 12.01
N GLU A 121 -11.56 -0.10 11.69
CA GLU A 121 -12.30 -1.29 12.10
C GLU A 121 -11.82 -2.59 11.40
N TRP A 122 -11.04 -2.47 10.32
CA TRP A 122 -10.40 -3.59 9.65
C TRP A 122 -9.19 -4.15 10.43
N CYS A 123 -8.68 -3.41 11.41
CA CYS A 123 -7.66 -3.85 12.34
C CYS A 123 -8.31 -4.29 13.65
N LYS A 124 -8.21 -5.58 14.02
CA LYS A 124 -8.71 -6.09 15.30
C LYS A 124 -7.68 -5.84 16.40
N ALA A 125 -8.15 -5.64 17.63
CA ALA A 125 -7.28 -5.43 18.80
C ALA A 125 -6.77 -6.76 19.40
N ASP A 126 -7.36 -7.90 19.04
CA ASP A 126 -6.97 -9.19 19.56
C ASP A 126 -5.55 -9.58 19.17
N GLN A 127 -4.89 -10.34 20.04
CA GLN A 127 -3.51 -10.78 19.83
C GLN A 127 -3.37 -11.58 18.51
N GLY A 128 -2.34 -11.25 17.74
CA GLY A 128 -2.05 -11.90 16.45
C GLY A 128 -2.69 -11.21 15.25
N TYR A 129 -3.65 -10.33 15.45
CA TYR A 129 -4.24 -9.55 14.35
C TYR A 129 -3.41 -8.31 14.04
N SER A 130 -3.41 -7.92 12.79
CA SER A 130 -2.82 -6.69 12.30
C SER A 130 -3.46 -6.27 10.98
N LEU A 131 -3.26 -5.03 10.57
CA LEU A 131 -3.63 -4.54 9.25
C LEU A 131 -2.35 -4.38 8.43
N TYR A 132 -2.14 -5.24 7.44
CA TYR A 132 -1.04 -5.13 6.50
C TYR A 132 -1.28 -3.96 5.56
N ILE A 133 -0.27 -3.17 5.32
CA ILE A 133 -0.31 -1.96 4.50
C ILE A 133 0.67 -2.14 3.34
N ARG A 134 0.20 -1.95 2.10
CA ARG A 134 0.97 -2.05 0.87
C ARG A 134 0.96 -0.72 0.11
N PRO A 135 1.94 0.16 0.36
CA PRO A 135 2.25 1.28 -0.54
C PRO A 135 2.99 0.74 -1.77
N PHE A 136 2.65 1.26 -2.96
CA PHE A 136 3.38 0.94 -4.17
C PHE A 136 3.25 2.04 -5.22
N ILE A 137 4.25 2.14 -6.09
CA ILE A 137 4.29 3.08 -7.21
C ILE A 137 4.57 2.27 -8.47
N PHE A 138 3.90 2.59 -9.56
CA PHE A 138 4.14 1.95 -10.84
C PHE A 138 4.05 2.94 -12.01
N ALA A 139 4.76 2.63 -13.10
CA ALA A 139 4.75 3.39 -14.34
C ALA A 139 3.41 3.22 -15.08
N SER A 140 2.68 4.31 -15.27
CA SER A 140 1.33 4.31 -15.84
C SER A 140 1.23 4.96 -17.23
N SER A 141 2.32 5.51 -17.80
CA SER A 141 2.31 6.03 -19.18
C SER A 141 1.85 4.98 -20.17
N GLU A 142 0.97 5.38 -21.08
CA GLU A 142 0.52 4.54 -22.18
C GLU A 142 1.56 4.57 -23.30
N CYS A 143 2.59 3.74 -23.24
CA CYS A 143 3.67 3.68 -24.21
C CYS A 143 4.37 2.32 -24.19
N VAL A 144 4.46 1.66 -25.34
CA VAL A 144 5.18 0.39 -25.52
C VAL A 144 6.64 0.58 -25.91
N LYS A 145 7.14 1.80 -26.01
CA LYS A 145 8.55 2.10 -26.24
C LYS A 145 9.33 1.89 -24.94
N ALA A 146 10.48 1.24 -25.02
CA ALA A 146 11.42 1.15 -23.91
C ALA A 146 12.07 2.52 -23.64
N SER A 147 11.44 3.33 -22.83
CA SER A 147 11.86 4.67 -22.40
C SER A 147 11.44 4.91 -20.96
N ALA A 148 11.99 5.94 -20.31
CA ALA A 148 11.48 6.37 -19.00
C ALA A 148 9.98 6.69 -19.11
N SER A 149 9.22 6.34 -18.06
CA SER A 149 7.82 6.72 -17.95
C SER A 149 7.71 8.20 -17.59
N GLU A 150 6.69 8.87 -18.09
CA GLU A 150 6.38 10.25 -17.78
C GLU A 150 5.19 10.36 -16.79
N GLU A 151 4.45 9.27 -16.62
CA GLU A 151 3.32 9.19 -15.70
C GLU A 151 3.49 8.00 -14.75
N TYR A 152 3.13 8.20 -13.47
CA TYR A 152 3.18 7.17 -12.44
C TYR A 152 1.93 7.24 -11.57
N THR A 153 1.58 6.11 -10.98
CA THR A 153 0.49 6.04 -10.01
C THR A 153 1.02 5.49 -8.68
N PHE A 154 0.78 6.22 -7.60
CA PHE A 154 1.03 5.80 -6.23
C PHE A 154 -0.27 5.33 -5.61
N ILE A 155 -0.25 4.18 -4.95
CA ILE A 155 -1.42 3.58 -4.29
C ILE A 155 -1.01 3.06 -2.91
N ILE A 156 -1.92 3.19 -1.93
CA ILE A 156 -1.84 2.44 -0.68
C ILE A 156 -3.12 1.61 -0.56
N ILE A 157 -2.96 0.31 -0.39
CA ILE A 157 -4.03 -0.62 -0.05
C ILE A 157 -3.76 -1.28 1.30
N THR A 158 -4.80 -1.75 1.98
CA THR A 158 -4.68 -2.43 3.26
C THR A 158 -5.42 -3.76 3.26
N SER A 159 -4.90 -4.72 4.04
CA SER A 159 -5.40 -6.09 4.12
C SER A 159 -5.35 -6.56 5.58
N PRO A 160 -6.48 -6.95 6.20
CA PRO A 160 -6.44 -7.55 7.52
C PRO A 160 -5.67 -8.87 7.46
N THR A 161 -4.91 -9.16 8.49
CA THR A 161 -4.10 -10.38 8.57
C THR A 161 -3.99 -10.88 10.00
N ILE A 162 -3.82 -12.17 10.13
CA ILE A 162 -3.44 -12.87 11.35
C ILE A 162 -1.96 -13.25 11.27
N ASN A 163 -1.45 -14.01 12.24
CA ASN A 163 -0.08 -14.50 12.22
C ASN A 163 0.24 -15.14 10.86
N TYR A 164 1.32 -14.67 10.22
CA TYR A 164 1.72 -15.14 8.89
C TYR A 164 2.20 -16.60 8.91
N TYR A 165 2.82 -16.99 10.04
CA TYR A 165 3.33 -18.35 10.22
C TYR A 165 2.61 -19.03 11.37
N ALA A 166 2.24 -20.29 11.19
CA ALA A 166 1.49 -21.11 12.14
C ALA A 166 2.41 -22.03 12.96
N GLY A 167 3.61 -21.61 13.33
CA GLY A 167 4.53 -22.45 14.11
C GLY A 167 5.94 -21.88 14.20
N GLU A 168 6.85 -22.67 14.72
CA GLU A 168 8.27 -22.34 14.82
C GLU A 168 8.88 -22.24 13.40
N MET A 169 9.78 -21.27 13.23
CA MET A 169 10.49 -21.05 11.96
C MET A 169 11.99 -21.23 12.16
N ASN A 170 12.62 -21.88 11.21
CA ASN A 170 14.07 -21.87 11.10
C ASN A 170 14.50 -20.64 10.28
N VAL A 171 15.41 -19.85 10.81
CA VAL A 171 15.98 -18.68 10.14
C VAL A 171 17.45 -18.97 9.84
N VAL A 172 17.85 -18.76 8.60
CA VAL A 172 19.24 -18.83 8.15
C VAL A 172 19.75 -17.41 7.96
N ILE A 173 20.89 -17.12 8.56
CA ILE A 173 21.62 -15.87 8.31
C ILE A 173 22.46 -16.10 7.06
N GLU A 174 22.19 -15.33 6.00
CA GLU A 174 23.02 -15.34 4.80
C GLU A 174 24.24 -14.45 5.01
N GLU A 175 25.43 -15.00 4.79
CA GLU A 175 26.71 -14.31 5.03
C GLU A 175 27.44 -13.95 3.71
N HIS A 176 27.03 -14.48 2.56
CA HIS A 176 27.76 -14.38 1.29
C HIS A 176 27.02 -13.63 0.19
N TYR A 177 25.69 -13.62 0.25
CA TYR A 177 24.86 -12.98 -0.78
C TYR A 177 24.00 -11.86 -0.20
N THR A 178 24.05 -10.69 -0.79
CA THR A 178 23.26 -9.50 -0.38
C THR A 178 22.41 -9.00 -1.55
#